data_2f2b1aacdee518957eb345457f6d70b7
#
_entry.id   2f2b1aacdee518957eb345457f6d70b7
#
_cell.length_a   1.000
_cell.length_b   1.000
_cell.length_c   1.000
_cell.angle_alpha   90.00
_cell.angle_beta   90.00
_cell.angle_gamma   90.00
#
_symmetry.space_group_name_H-M   'P 1'
#
loop_
_entity.id
_entity.type
_entity.pdbx_description
1 polymer ?
#
loop_
_entity_poly.entity_id
_entity_poly.type
_entity_poly.pdbx_seq_one_letter_code
_entity_poly.pdbx_strand_id
1 'polypeptide(L)' 'MSIDHGDTNKSLGGKRTYTVEEIARILGIGRTAAYNLAHSGVFKVVRIGSSIRVSKVSFDDWLDKQTL' A
#
# COMPACT_ATOMS: atom_id res chain seq x y z
N MET A 1 -12.80 -4.45 -16.61
CA MET A 1 -12.34 -4.25 -16.55
C MET A 1 -11.85 -3.96 -16.52
N SER A 2 -11.90 -4.11 -16.18
CA SER A 2 -11.29 -3.95 -15.95
C SER A 2 -10.64 -3.73 -15.90
N ILE A 3 -10.55 -3.83 -15.82
CA ILE A 3 -9.83 -3.71 -15.63
C ILE A 3 -9.35 -3.41 -15.47
N ASP A 4 -9.53 -3.45 -14.97
CA ASP A 4 -8.96 -3.30 -14.71
C ASP A 4 -8.47 -3.26 -14.74
N HIS A 5 -8.72 -3.35 -14.68
CA HIS A 5 -8.09 -3.48 -14.62
C HIS A 5 -7.34 -3.53 -14.41
N GLY A 6 -7.35 -3.61 -14.36
CA GLY A 6 -6.56 -3.81 -13.89
C GLY A 6 -6.02 -4.13 -13.74
N ASP A 7 -6.23 -4.38 -13.54
CA ASP A 7 -5.65 -4.94 -13.29
C ASP A 7 -4.92 -5.33 -13.57
N THR A 8 -4.89 -5.52 -13.66
CA THR A 8 -4.24 -6.04 -13.81
C THR A 8 -3.62 -6.43 -13.76
N ASN A 9 -3.47 -6.73 -13.46
CA ASN A 9 -2.74 -7.44 -13.34
C ASN A 9 -2.73 -8.30 -12.99
N LYS A 10 -3.03 -8.62 -12.87
CA LYS A 10 -3.10 -9.65 -12.48
C LYS A 10 -2.32 -10.75 -12.71
N SER A 11 -2.28 -11.23 -13.43
CA SER A 11 -1.56 -12.38 -13.82
C SER A 11 -0.12 -12.37 -13.41
N LEU A 12 0.44 -11.35 -13.04
CA LEU A 12 1.83 -11.26 -12.66
C LEU A 12 2.04 -11.51 -11.18
N GLY A 13 1.20 -12.32 -10.60
CA GLY A 13 1.33 -12.64 -9.20
C GLY A 13 0.72 -11.58 -8.31
N GLY A 14 -0.15 -10.78 -8.88
CA GLY A 14 -0.86 -9.80 -8.13
C GLY A 14 -0.15 -8.46 -8.04
N LYS A 15 -0.66 -7.61 -7.20
CA LYS A 15 -0.16 -6.27 -7.07
C LYS A 15 1.16 -6.24 -6.31
N ARG A 16 1.99 -5.32 -6.68
CA ARG A 16 3.24 -5.08 -5.99
C ARG A 16 3.18 -3.87 -5.09
N THR A 17 2.06 -3.16 -5.10
CA THR A 17 1.87 -2.00 -4.25
C THR A 17 0.50 -2.03 -3.63
N TYR A 18 0.37 -1.32 -2.52
CA TYR A 18 -0.92 -1.08 -1.88
C TYR A 18 -1.29 0.38 -2.07
N THR A 19 -2.59 0.67 -2.10
CA THR A 19 -3.05 2.04 -1.98
C THR A 19 -3.06 2.39 -0.49
N VAL A 20 -3.13 3.69 -0.20
CA VAL A 20 -3.22 4.11 1.20
C VAL A 20 -4.52 3.62 1.84
N GLU A 21 -5.60 3.57 1.05
CA GLU A 21 -6.88 3.06 1.54
C GLU A 21 -6.79 1.59 1.91
N GLU A 22 -6.04 0.82 1.13
CA GLU A 22 -5.84 -0.59 1.45
C GLU A 22 -5.07 -0.76 2.74
N ILE A 23 -4.05 0.07 2.95
CA ILE A 23 -3.28 0.04 4.18
C ILE A 23 -4.17 0.38 5.37
N ALA A 24 -5.03 1.37 5.21
CA ALA A 24 -5.96 1.74 6.28
C ALA A 24 -6.81 0.55 6.68
N ARG A 25 -7.30 -0.21 5.70
CA ARG A 25 -8.11 -1.38 6.00
C ARG A 25 -7.30 -2.50 6.65
N ILE A 26 -6.10 -2.73 6.14
CA ILE A 26 -5.24 -3.79 6.70
C ILE A 26 -4.93 -3.51 8.16
N LEU A 27 -4.66 -2.26 8.48
CA LEU A 27 -4.27 -1.87 9.83
C LEU A 27 -5.47 -1.53 10.73
N GLY A 28 -6.65 -1.40 10.14
CA GLY A 28 -7.83 -1.03 10.91
C GLY A 28 -7.78 0.39 11.41
N ILE A 29 -7.21 1.31 10.64
CA ILE A 29 -7.08 2.71 11.02
C ILE A 29 -7.80 3.59 10.01
N GLY A 30 -8.01 4.86 10.36
CA GLY A 30 -8.64 5.80 9.47
C GLY A 30 -7.72 6.21 8.32
N ARG A 31 -8.31 6.80 7.29
CA ARG A 31 -7.56 7.21 6.11
C ARG A 31 -6.49 8.26 6.46
N THR A 32 -6.84 9.24 7.27
CA THR A 32 -5.89 10.28 7.65
C THR A 32 -4.68 9.69 8.36
N ALA A 33 -4.91 8.76 9.27
CA ALA A 33 -3.82 8.10 9.98
C ALA A 33 -2.95 7.30 9.00
N ALA A 34 -3.58 6.65 8.02
CA ALA A 34 -2.83 5.89 7.03
C ALA A 34 -1.96 6.80 6.16
N TYR A 35 -2.48 7.95 5.75
CA TYR A 35 -1.69 8.92 4.99
C TYR A 35 -0.51 9.45 5.81
N ASN A 36 -0.75 9.76 7.07
CA ASN A 36 0.32 10.22 7.94
C ASN A 36 1.40 9.15 8.07
N LEU A 37 0.99 7.90 8.21
CA LEU A 37 1.91 6.79 8.32
C LEU A 37 2.73 6.66 7.03
N ALA A 38 2.08 6.77 5.88
CA ALA A 38 2.77 6.67 4.60
C ALA A 38 3.81 7.77 4.43
N HIS A 39 3.55 8.96 4.98
CA HIS A 39 4.47 10.07 4.88
C HIS A 39 5.57 10.05 5.93
N SER A 40 5.50 9.13 6.89
CA SER A 40 6.45 9.10 8.00
C SER A 40 7.78 8.45 7.65
N GLY A 41 7.84 7.76 6.52
CA GLY A 41 9.07 7.11 6.08
C GLY A 41 9.33 5.74 6.68
N VAL A 42 8.33 5.14 7.34
CA VAL A 42 8.52 3.82 7.94
C VAL A 42 8.56 2.71 6.90
N PHE A 43 8.01 2.95 5.72
CA PHE A 43 8.12 2.01 4.61
C PHE A 43 8.21 2.79 3.31
N LYS A 44 8.58 2.10 2.24
CA LYS A 44 8.84 2.74 0.96
C LYS A 44 7.53 3.13 0.26
N VAL A 45 7.48 4.35 -0.21
CA VAL A 45 6.33 4.90 -0.90
C VAL A 45 6.79 5.39 -2.26
N VAL A 46 5.96 5.14 -3.27
CA VAL A 46 6.23 5.54 -4.65
C VAL A 46 5.13 6.49 -5.09
N ARG A 47 5.51 7.57 -5.73
CA ARG A 47 4.54 8.49 -6.31
C ARG A 47 4.42 8.19 -7.79
N ILE A 48 3.21 7.92 -8.24
CA ILE A 48 2.93 7.64 -9.65
C ILE A 48 1.88 8.64 -10.09
N GLY A 49 2.30 9.62 -10.89
CA GLY A 49 1.43 10.73 -11.24
C GLY A 49 1.02 11.47 -9.99
N SER A 50 -0.28 11.60 -9.76
CA SER A 50 -0.80 12.24 -8.55
C SER A 50 -1.16 11.23 -7.48
N SER A 51 -0.87 9.95 -7.72
CA SER A 51 -1.22 8.88 -6.77
C SER A 51 -0.02 8.48 -5.95
N ILE A 52 -0.29 8.08 -4.71
CA ILE A 52 0.74 7.54 -3.83
C ILE A 52 0.49 6.04 -3.70
N ARG A 53 1.53 5.26 -3.90
CA ARG A 53 1.46 3.81 -3.74
C ARG A 53 2.52 3.37 -2.75
N VAL A 54 2.20 2.35 -1.98
CA VAL A 54 3.10 1.84 -0.96
C VAL A 54 3.67 0.51 -1.42
N SER A 55 4.99 0.36 -1.35
CA SER A 55 5.62 -0.91 -1.71
C SER A 55 5.09 -2.03 -0.84
N LYS A 56 4.54 -3.06 -1.46
CA LYS A 56 3.97 -4.19 -0.73
C LYS A 56 5.04 -4.88 0.11
N VAL A 57 6.18 -5.16 -0.49
CA VAL A 57 7.27 -5.83 0.23
C VAL A 57 7.73 -5.01 1.42
N SER A 58 7.91 -3.71 1.22
CA SER A 58 8.37 -2.84 2.28
C SER A 58 7.34 -2.74 3.41
N PHE A 59 6.07 -2.61 3.05
CA PHE A 59 5.00 -2.54 4.04
C PHE A 59 4.88 -3.85 4.82
N ASP A 60 4.89 -4.98 4.10
CA ASP A 60 4.76 -6.28 4.74
C ASP A 60 5.92 -6.51 5.71
N ASP A 61 7.13 -6.15 5.30
CA ASP A 61 8.30 -6.29 6.15
C ASP A 61 8.19 -5.42 7.38
N TRP A 62 7.78 -4.18 7.20
CA TRP A 62 7.60 -3.26 8.34
C TRP A 62 6.55 -3.81 9.31
N LEU A 63 5.45 -4.31 8.76
CA LEU A 63 4.36 -4.82 9.58
C LEU A 63 4.80 -6.04 10.38
N ASP A 64 5.57 -6.92 9.74
CA ASP A 64 6.05 -8.12 10.41
C ASP A 64 6.95 -7.80 11.60
N LYS A 65 7.59 -6.65 11.57
CA LYS A 65 8.49 -6.24 12.64
C LYS A 65 7.76 -5.55 13.79
N GLN A 66 6.47 -5.30 13.64
CA GLN A 66 5.68 -4.69 14.70
C GLN A 66 5.23 -5.79 15.63
N THR A 67 6.00 -6.04 16.64
CA THR A 67 5.70 -7.12 17.58
C THR A 67 4.73 -6.66 18.64
N LEU A 68 3.79 -7.48 18.94
CA LEU A 68 2.81 -7.18 19.97
C LEU A 68 3.14 -7.89 21.27
#